data_108080218dbc6f51b08fa399a380d154
#
_entry.id   108080218dbc6f51b08fa399a380d154
#
_cell.length_a   1.000
_cell.length_b   1.000
_cell.length_c   1.000
_cell.angle_alpha   90.00
_cell.angle_beta   90.00
_cell.angle_gamma   90.00
#
_symmetry.space_group_name_H-M   'P 1'
#
loop_
_entity.id
_entity.type
_entity.pdbx_description
1 polymer ?
#
loop_
_entity_poly.entity_id
_entity_poly.type
_entity_poly.pdbx_seq_one_letter_code
_entity_poly.pdbx_strand_id
1 'polypeptide(L)'
;FDLDVENNASGAAAPDGVIDPSGSHFLNLTSFLTSRDNLREGVADLITLAHALPALNVPGGVNAGLIHYLGHSLGAIEGGMFLAVVPNALVGTGTLAMPGGNLTQLLLHSAAFLPQINAGLAAQGVIAGTTLYAQFFRDGQSVIDAGDPINYFPLATLQHPIHLIQVAGGATMAAGGAFPSDQVVPNSATQRLIDVGGLTQVHPPGAAGTTPLEVFVNFTAGSHGSILDPTCGVPAGGTPEPLCAAATTEMQTESVAFALTNGTQLPVSALAPVQ
;
A
#
# COMPACT_ATOMS: atom_id res chain seq x y z
N PHE A 1 -8.54 -16.78 2.93
CA PHE A 1 -9.22 -17.53 3.99
C PHE A 1 -10.72 -17.39 3.76
N ASP A 2 -11.43 -18.51 3.74
CA ASP A 2 -12.88 -18.54 3.59
C ASP A 2 -13.51 -18.38 4.97
N LEU A 3 -13.55 -17.13 5.46
CA LEU A 3 -14.18 -16.79 6.73
C LEU A 3 -15.59 -16.28 6.49
N ASP A 4 -16.52 -16.70 7.31
CA ASP A 4 -17.91 -16.24 7.37
C ASP A 4 -18.25 -16.11 8.87
N VAL A 5 -17.89 -15.00 9.46
CA VAL A 5 -18.08 -14.69 10.89
C VAL A 5 -18.87 -13.42 11.10
N GLU A 6 -19.15 -12.68 10.04
CA GLU A 6 -19.91 -11.45 10.02
C GLU A 6 -21.05 -11.54 9.00
N ASN A 7 -22.17 -10.92 9.31
CA ASN A 7 -23.25 -10.76 8.35
C ASN A 7 -22.90 -9.60 7.40
N ASN A 8 -22.59 -9.90 6.14
CA ASN A 8 -22.13 -8.95 5.13
C ASN A 8 -23.13 -7.82 4.82
N ALA A 9 -24.42 -8.04 5.12
CA ALA A 9 -25.46 -7.03 4.90
C ALA A 9 -25.64 -6.07 6.07
N SER A 10 -25.41 -6.53 7.31
CA SER A 10 -25.70 -5.77 8.52
C SER A 10 -24.46 -5.41 9.35
N GLY A 11 -23.30 -6.06 9.10
CA GLY A 11 -22.11 -5.93 9.93
C GLY A 11 -22.25 -6.58 11.32
N ALA A 12 -23.26 -7.41 11.53
CA ALA A 12 -23.46 -8.13 12.79
C ALA A 12 -22.53 -9.34 12.88
N ALA A 13 -22.01 -9.63 14.08
CA ALA A 13 -21.17 -10.79 14.32
C ALA A 13 -22.00 -12.10 14.29
N ALA A 14 -22.31 -12.58 13.09
CA ALA A 14 -23.03 -13.83 12.83
C ALA A 14 -22.82 -14.26 11.36
N PRO A 15 -22.46 -15.53 11.09
CA PRO A 15 -22.34 -16.03 9.72
C PRO A 15 -23.65 -15.86 8.94
N ASP A 16 -23.55 -15.51 7.65
CA ASP A 16 -24.70 -15.35 6.76
C ASP A 16 -24.65 -16.26 5.51
N GLY A 17 -23.66 -17.13 5.42
CA GLY A 17 -23.42 -18.01 4.29
C GLY A 17 -22.69 -17.37 3.12
N VAL A 18 -22.24 -16.13 3.30
CA VAL A 18 -21.42 -15.38 2.32
C VAL A 18 -20.06 -15.13 2.94
N ILE A 19 -19.00 -15.50 2.22
CA ILE A 19 -17.62 -15.30 2.67
C ILE A 19 -17.35 -13.81 2.85
N ASP A 20 -16.81 -13.45 4.01
CA ASP A 20 -16.48 -12.08 4.37
C ASP A 20 -15.34 -11.53 3.49
N PRO A 21 -15.31 -10.22 3.19
CA PRO A 21 -14.16 -9.60 2.56
C PRO A 21 -12.89 -9.84 3.40
N SER A 22 -11.87 -10.45 2.82
CA SER A 22 -10.66 -10.90 3.54
C SER A 22 -9.94 -9.81 4.33
N GLY A 23 -10.00 -8.55 3.87
CA GLY A 23 -9.42 -7.41 4.56
C GLY A 23 -10.15 -6.99 5.84
N SER A 24 -11.44 -7.32 5.99
CA SER A 24 -12.26 -6.93 7.15
C SER A 24 -11.75 -7.49 8.47
N HIS A 25 -11.19 -8.70 8.43
CA HIS A 25 -10.70 -9.40 9.62
C HIS A 25 -9.21 -9.14 9.89
N PHE A 26 -8.50 -8.61 8.93
CA PHE A 26 -7.07 -8.35 9.05
C PHE A 26 -6.78 -7.11 9.89
N LEU A 27 -7.48 -5.99 9.61
CA LEU A 27 -7.43 -4.76 10.39
C LEU A 27 -8.66 -4.65 11.29
N ASN A 28 -8.51 -5.08 12.54
CA ASN A 28 -9.56 -4.98 13.53
C ASN A 28 -9.50 -3.63 14.26
N LEU A 29 -10.36 -2.70 13.87
CA LEU A 29 -10.41 -1.35 14.47
C LEU A 29 -10.93 -1.34 15.91
N THR A 30 -11.54 -2.43 16.40
CA THR A 30 -11.93 -2.57 17.80
C THR A 30 -10.79 -3.11 18.68
N SER A 31 -9.70 -3.57 18.06
CA SER A 31 -8.52 -4.10 18.74
C SER A 31 -7.24 -3.80 17.97
N PHE A 32 -6.58 -2.70 18.29
CA PHE A 32 -5.26 -2.38 17.73
C PHE A 32 -4.21 -3.46 18.01
N LEU A 33 -4.36 -4.19 19.13
CA LEU A 33 -3.49 -5.31 19.46
C LEU A 33 -3.62 -6.44 18.42
N THR A 34 -4.85 -6.78 18.06
CA THR A 34 -5.12 -7.79 17.02
C THR A 34 -4.60 -7.32 15.65
N SER A 35 -4.86 -6.07 15.28
CA SER A 35 -4.34 -5.50 14.03
C SER A 35 -2.81 -5.53 13.97
N ARG A 36 -2.13 -5.16 15.07
CA ARG A 36 -0.67 -5.25 15.18
C ARG A 36 -0.17 -6.67 14.94
N ASP A 37 -0.80 -7.64 15.60
CA ASP A 37 -0.34 -9.02 15.54
C ASP A 37 -0.66 -9.67 14.19
N ASN A 38 -1.78 -9.32 13.56
CA ASN A 38 -2.10 -9.74 12.19
C ASN A 38 -1.09 -9.20 11.18
N LEU A 39 -0.72 -7.93 11.27
CA LEU A 39 0.32 -7.33 10.40
C LEU A 39 1.67 -8.03 10.56
N ARG A 40 2.04 -8.39 11.78
CA ARG A 40 3.29 -9.13 12.05
C ARG A 40 3.22 -10.57 11.55
N GLU A 41 2.06 -11.22 11.70
CA GLU A 41 1.82 -12.57 11.18
C GLU A 41 1.87 -12.58 9.65
N GLY A 42 1.25 -11.60 8.97
CA GLY A 42 1.35 -11.45 7.52
C GLY A 42 2.80 -11.33 7.03
N VAL A 43 3.64 -10.60 7.76
CA VAL A 43 5.09 -10.56 7.46
C VAL A 43 5.76 -11.93 7.66
N ALA A 44 5.41 -12.67 8.71
CA ALA A 44 5.95 -14.02 8.94
C ALA A 44 5.52 -15.00 7.84
N ASP A 45 4.28 -14.89 7.38
CA ASP A 45 3.75 -15.67 6.25
C ASP A 45 4.49 -15.33 4.95
N LEU A 46 4.75 -14.06 4.67
CA LEU A 46 5.54 -13.61 3.52
C LEU A 46 6.98 -14.15 3.56
N ILE A 47 7.62 -14.16 4.72
CA ILE A 47 8.95 -14.75 4.91
C ILE A 47 8.91 -16.25 4.60
N THR A 48 7.92 -16.94 5.14
CA THR A 48 7.71 -18.39 4.92
C THR A 48 7.50 -18.67 3.43
N LEU A 49 6.66 -17.88 2.76
CA LEU A 49 6.44 -17.98 1.32
C LEU A 49 7.73 -17.76 0.54
N ALA A 50 8.49 -16.70 0.84
CA ALA A 50 9.74 -16.39 0.15
C ALA A 50 10.74 -17.56 0.24
N HIS A 51 10.86 -18.18 1.40
CA HIS A 51 11.70 -19.39 1.57
C HIS A 51 11.16 -20.61 0.84
N ALA A 52 9.85 -20.77 0.72
CA ALA A 52 9.23 -21.89 0.05
C ALA A 52 9.28 -21.80 -1.48
N LEU A 53 9.22 -20.58 -2.05
CA LEU A 53 9.15 -20.34 -3.49
C LEU A 53 10.20 -21.10 -4.32
N PRO A 54 11.49 -21.14 -3.96
CA PRO A 54 12.51 -21.87 -4.73
C PRO A 54 12.27 -23.38 -4.82
N ALA A 55 11.54 -23.94 -3.86
CA ALA A 55 11.24 -25.39 -3.79
C ALA A 55 9.87 -25.74 -4.40
N LEU A 56 9.09 -24.76 -4.85
CA LEU A 56 7.77 -25.02 -5.44
C LEU A 56 7.91 -25.75 -6.79
N ASN A 57 7.19 -26.87 -6.90
CA ASN A 57 7.08 -27.62 -8.14
C ASN A 57 5.95 -27.05 -9.01
N VAL A 58 6.26 -25.98 -9.75
CA VAL A 58 5.35 -25.34 -10.71
C VAL A 58 5.85 -25.54 -12.13
N PRO A 59 4.97 -25.61 -13.14
CA PRO A 59 5.38 -25.69 -14.54
C PRO A 59 6.32 -24.53 -14.91
N GLY A 60 7.52 -24.83 -15.41
CA GLY A 60 8.55 -23.85 -15.73
C GLY A 60 9.51 -23.56 -14.58
N GLY A 61 9.25 -24.03 -13.36
CA GLY A 61 10.06 -23.79 -12.17
C GLY A 61 9.96 -22.34 -11.64
N VAL A 62 10.63 -22.08 -10.54
CA VAL A 62 10.84 -20.73 -9.97
C VAL A 62 12.31 -20.37 -10.11
N ASN A 63 12.61 -19.23 -10.69
CA ASN A 63 13.97 -18.70 -10.69
C ASN A 63 14.27 -18.02 -9.34
N ALA A 64 14.94 -18.76 -8.46
CA ALA A 64 15.28 -18.28 -7.12
C ALA A 64 16.15 -17.00 -7.11
N GLY A 65 16.84 -16.69 -8.22
CA GLY A 65 17.65 -15.47 -8.38
C GLY A 65 16.85 -14.23 -8.84
N LEU A 66 15.53 -14.39 -9.09
CA LEU A 66 14.65 -13.34 -9.61
C LEU A 66 13.34 -13.28 -8.84
N ILE A 67 13.40 -13.35 -7.52
CA ILE A 67 12.24 -13.13 -6.65
C ILE A 67 12.23 -11.66 -6.27
N HIS A 68 11.12 -11.00 -6.57
CA HIS A 68 10.89 -9.59 -6.26
C HIS A 68 9.55 -9.43 -5.55
N TYR A 69 9.41 -8.37 -4.76
CA TYR A 69 8.18 -8.05 -4.06
C TYR A 69 7.44 -6.91 -4.76
N LEU A 70 6.14 -7.09 -4.97
CA LEU A 70 5.23 -6.02 -5.31
C LEU A 70 4.04 -6.07 -4.37
N GLY A 71 3.86 -5.02 -3.58
CA GLY A 71 2.72 -4.86 -2.68
C GLY A 71 1.87 -3.66 -3.05
N HIS A 72 0.55 -3.80 -2.91
CA HIS A 72 -0.41 -2.73 -3.11
C HIS A 72 -1.19 -2.49 -1.81
N SER A 73 -1.39 -1.22 -1.42
CA SER A 73 -2.19 -0.85 -0.26
C SER A 73 -1.70 -1.56 1.03
N LEU A 74 -2.53 -2.40 1.65
CA LEU A 74 -2.16 -3.22 2.81
C LEU A 74 -0.91 -4.07 2.54
N GLY A 75 -0.82 -4.69 1.35
CA GLY A 75 0.38 -5.42 0.94
C GLY A 75 1.62 -4.53 0.84
N ALA A 76 1.47 -3.24 0.49
CA ALA A 76 2.59 -2.30 0.50
C ALA A 76 2.97 -1.85 1.93
N ILE A 77 2.00 -1.76 2.84
CA ILE A 77 2.21 -1.52 4.27
C ILE A 77 3.00 -2.68 4.89
N GLU A 78 2.56 -3.92 4.68
CA GLU A 78 3.30 -5.12 5.12
C GLU A 78 4.66 -5.24 4.42
N GLY A 79 4.72 -4.88 3.14
CA GLY A 79 5.93 -4.88 2.34
C GLY A 79 7.05 -4.05 2.94
N GLY A 80 6.73 -2.90 3.53
CA GLY A 80 7.70 -2.06 4.23
C GLY A 80 8.34 -2.73 5.44
N MET A 81 7.61 -3.60 6.14
CA MET A 81 8.14 -4.41 7.25
C MET A 81 8.83 -5.67 6.73
N PHE A 82 8.23 -6.36 5.76
CA PHE A 82 8.78 -7.57 5.15
C PHE A 82 10.18 -7.33 4.56
N LEU A 83 10.35 -6.27 3.78
CA LEU A 83 11.63 -5.89 3.17
C LEU A 83 12.68 -5.45 4.21
N ALA A 84 12.26 -5.05 5.41
CA ALA A 84 13.20 -4.76 6.49
C ALA A 84 13.82 -6.01 7.13
N VAL A 85 13.20 -7.19 6.97
CA VAL A 85 13.60 -8.41 7.67
C VAL A 85 13.94 -9.58 6.74
N VAL A 86 13.47 -9.58 5.49
CA VAL A 86 13.85 -10.60 4.51
C VAL A 86 15.24 -10.30 3.94
N PRO A 87 16.12 -11.32 3.76
CA PRO A 87 17.43 -11.07 3.15
C PRO A 87 17.33 -10.66 1.67
N ASN A 88 18.11 -9.66 1.24
CA ASN A 88 18.20 -9.24 -0.17
C ASN A 88 18.58 -10.39 -1.11
N ALA A 89 19.37 -11.35 -0.63
CA ALA A 89 19.70 -12.55 -1.40
C ALA A 89 18.49 -13.45 -1.72
N LEU A 90 17.39 -13.29 -1.00
CA LEU A 90 16.17 -14.07 -1.21
C LEU A 90 15.12 -13.27 -2.00
N VAL A 91 14.97 -11.99 -1.70
CA VAL A 91 14.07 -11.07 -2.43
C VAL A 91 14.89 -9.87 -2.89
N GLY A 92 15.01 -9.66 -4.19
CA GLY A 92 15.94 -8.68 -4.76
C GLY A 92 15.50 -7.23 -4.60
N THR A 93 14.24 -6.92 -4.93
CA THR A 93 13.70 -5.53 -4.91
C THR A 93 12.29 -5.49 -4.34
N GLY A 94 11.85 -4.29 -3.91
CA GLY A 94 10.48 -4.02 -3.51
C GLY A 94 9.85 -2.88 -4.31
N THR A 95 8.67 -3.14 -4.89
CA THR A 95 7.75 -2.10 -5.37
C THR A 95 6.59 -1.99 -4.41
N LEU A 96 6.36 -0.80 -3.87
CA LEU A 96 5.33 -0.50 -2.89
C LEU A 96 4.36 0.52 -3.47
N ALA A 97 3.20 0.06 -3.89
CA ALA A 97 2.17 0.91 -4.49
C ALA A 97 1.17 1.39 -3.42
N MET A 98 1.05 2.69 -3.28
CA MET A 98 0.16 3.37 -2.33
C MET A 98 0.33 2.89 -0.88
N PRO A 99 1.57 2.80 -0.35
CA PRO A 99 1.84 2.45 1.04
C PRO A 99 1.54 3.60 1.99
N GLY A 100 1.42 3.30 3.28
CA GLY A 100 1.36 4.33 4.31
C GLY A 100 1.96 3.87 5.63
N GLY A 101 2.55 4.77 6.36
CA GLY A 101 3.05 4.56 7.73
C GLY A 101 2.38 5.51 8.73
N ASN A 102 2.61 5.27 10.02
CA ASN A 102 1.90 5.91 11.11
C ASN A 102 0.40 5.60 11.02
N LEU A 103 0.07 4.33 11.24
CA LEU A 103 -1.22 3.74 10.86
C LEU A 103 -2.43 4.44 11.49
N THR A 104 -2.34 4.91 12.73
CA THR A 104 -3.46 5.65 13.33
C THR A 104 -3.69 7.00 12.66
N GLN A 105 -2.62 7.68 12.22
CA GLN A 105 -2.73 8.93 11.48
C GLN A 105 -3.19 8.70 10.03
N LEU A 106 -2.81 7.57 9.44
CA LEU A 106 -3.37 7.13 8.16
C LEU A 106 -4.90 7.04 8.26
N LEU A 107 -5.41 6.34 9.27
CA LEU A 107 -6.85 6.18 9.50
C LEU A 107 -7.56 7.52 9.75
N LEU A 108 -6.94 8.42 10.52
CA LEU A 108 -7.47 9.75 10.82
C LEU A 108 -7.56 10.69 9.61
N HIS A 109 -6.78 10.46 8.56
CA HIS A 109 -6.75 11.31 7.37
C HIS A 109 -7.26 10.61 6.11
N SER A 110 -7.69 9.34 6.22
CA SER A 110 -8.29 8.60 5.11
C SER A 110 -9.71 9.11 4.84
N ALA A 111 -9.95 9.63 3.66
CA ALA A 111 -11.29 10.06 3.25
C ALA A 111 -12.26 8.87 3.17
N ALA A 112 -11.76 7.69 2.81
CA ALA A 112 -12.56 6.47 2.71
C ALA A 112 -12.93 5.88 4.09
N PHE A 113 -12.00 5.86 5.06
CA PHE A 113 -12.21 5.16 6.32
C PHE A 113 -12.73 6.05 7.46
N LEU A 114 -12.31 7.33 7.49
CA LEU A 114 -12.61 8.22 8.60
C LEU A 114 -14.09 8.33 8.96
N PRO A 115 -15.04 8.41 8.00
CA PRO A 115 -16.47 8.51 8.33
C PRO A 115 -16.98 7.31 9.13
N GLN A 116 -16.61 6.09 8.74
CA GLN A 116 -16.99 4.84 9.41
C GLN A 116 -16.33 4.72 10.79
N ILE A 117 -15.04 5.06 10.88
CA ILE A 117 -14.30 5.08 12.14
C ILE A 117 -14.95 6.06 13.13
N ASN A 118 -15.26 7.26 12.68
CA ASN A 118 -15.91 8.27 13.53
C ASN A 118 -17.29 7.81 14.01
N ALA A 119 -18.09 7.18 13.14
CA ALA A 119 -19.39 6.64 13.53
C ALA A 119 -19.25 5.52 14.57
N GLY A 120 -18.32 4.58 14.39
CA GLY A 120 -18.06 3.51 15.33
C GLY A 120 -17.55 4.00 16.69
N LEU A 121 -16.62 4.94 16.70
CA LEU A 121 -16.11 5.56 17.92
C LEU A 121 -17.17 6.38 18.66
N ALA A 122 -17.98 7.15 17.92
CA ALA A 122 -19.07 7.94 18.52
C ALA A 122 -20.11 7.05 19.21
N ALA A 123 -20.42 5.87 18.65
CA ALA A 123 -21.30 4.88 19.26
C ALA A 123 -20.76 4.36 20.62
N GLN A 124 -19.45 4.46 20.85
CA GLN A 124 -18.79 4.11 22.11
C GLN A 124 -18.48 5.34 23.00
N GLY A 125 -19.02 6.51 22.64
CA GLY A 125 -18.81 7.76 23.39
C GLY A 125 -17.49 8.47 23.11
N VAL A 126 -16.70 8.00 22.15
CA VAL A 126 -15.44 8.64 21.72
C VAL A 126 -15.75 9.59 20.56
N ILE A 127 -16.00 10.84 20.88
CA ILE A 127 -16.48 11.86 19.93
C ILE A 127 -15.28 12.59 19.28
N ALA A 128 -15.31 12.73 17.97
CA ALA A 128 -14.29 13.47 17.21
C ALA A 128 -14.10 14.90 17.75
N GLY A 129 -12.84 15.35 17.85
CA GLY A 129 -12.46 16.66 18.37
C GLY A 129 -12.37 16.74 19.90
N THR A 130 -12.69 15.66 20.64
CA THR A 130 -12.53 15.63 22.10
C THR A 130 -11.13 15.15 22.51
N THR A 131 -10.74 15.43 23.77
CA THR A 131 -9.49 14.92 24.35
C THR A 131 -9.44 13.39 24.35
N LEU A 132 -10.56 12.75 24.65
CA LEU A 132 -10.67 11.28 24.65
C LEU A 132 -10.39 10.70 23.24
N TYR A 133 -10.90 11.34 22.20
CA TYR A 133 -10.64 10.96 20.81
C TYR A 133 -9.14 11.07 20.47
N ALA A 134 -8.50 12.18 20.85
CA ALA A 134 -7.06 12.34 20.64
C ALA A 134 -6.22 11.32 21.42
N GLN A 135 -6.64 11.02 22.66
CA GLN A 135 -5.99 9.98 23.48
C GLN A 135 -6.13 8.60 22.86
N PHE A 136 -7.32 8.25 22.37
CA PHE A 136 -7.58 6.96 21.71
C PHE A 136 -6.58 6.69 20.57
N PHE A 137 -6.39 7.64 19.65
CA PHE A 137 -5.46 7.46 18.53
C PHE A 137 -4.00 7.51 18.94
N ARG A 138 -3.64 8.36 19.91
CA ARG A 138 -2.27 8.39 20.47
C ARG A 138 -1.90 7.06 21.12
N ASP A 139 -2.77 6.55 21.99
CA ASP A 139 -2.53 5.32 22.73
C ASP A 139 -2.63 4.11 21.79
N GLY A 140 -3.56 4.16 20.82
CA GLY A 140 -3.68 3.19 19.75
C GLY A 140 -2.41 3.08 18.89
N GLN A 141 -1.76 4.21 18.57
CA GLN A 141 -0.47 4.20 17.86
C GLN A 141 0.58 3.45 18.68
N SER A 142 0.68 3.71 19.98
CA SER A 142 1.63 3.02 20.83
C SER A 142 1.40 1.50 20.89
N VAL A 143 0.15 1.06 20.78
CA VAL A 143 -0.18 -0.38 20.71
C VAL A 143 0.23 -0.99 19.37
N ILE A 144 -0.02 -0.28 18.25
CA ILE A 144 0.21 -0.81 16.90
C ILE A 144 1.65 -0.63 16.41
N ASP A 145 2.47 0.18 17.08
CA ASP A 145 3.83 0.57 16.63
C ASP A 145 4.70 -0.61 16.19
N ALA A 146 4.62 -1.76 16.85
CA ALA A 146 5.37 -2.96 16.46
C ALA A 146 4.84 -3.66 15.20
N GLY A 147 3.74 -3.17 14.62
CA GLY A 147 3.16 -3.58 13.34
C GLY A 147 3.06 -2.40 12.36
N ASP A 148 3.74 -1.28 12.63
CA ASP A 148 3.70 -0.09 11.77
C ASP A 148 4.97 -0.02 10.92
N PRO A 149 4.87 0.00 9.57
CA PRO A 149 6.01 0.05 8.69
C PRO A 149 6.91 1.27 8.90
N ILE A 150 6.41 2.37 9.48
CA ILE A 150 7.21 3.57 9.74
C ILE A 150 8.47 3.27 10.56
N ASN A 151 8.39 2.27 11.46
CA ASN A 151 9.47 1.89 12.36
C ASN A 151 10.51 0.96 11.70
N TYR A 152 10.17 0.37 10.56
CA TYR A 152 11.00 -0.61 9.85
C TYR A 152 11.54 -0.08 8.53
N PHE A 153 10.88 0.87 7.93
CA PHE A 153 11.15 1.33 6.57
C PHE A 153 12.58 1.84 6.34
N PRO A 154 13.24 2.55 7.30
CA PRO A 154 14.65 2.89 7.15
C PRO A 154 15.57 1.67 7.00
N LEU A 155 15.21 0.52 7.60
CA LEU A 155 15.96 -0.72 7.44
C LEU A 155 15.66 -1.38 6.10
N ALA A 156 14.41 -1.30 5.62
CA ALA A 156 14.03 -1.81 4.31
C ALA A 156 14.83 -1.15 3.18
N THR A 157 14.96 0.18 3.21
CA THR A 157 15.73 0.93 2.20
C THR A 157 17.23 0.70 2.30
N LEU A 158 17.77 0.32 3.47
CA LEU A 158 19.16 -0.08 3.62
C LEU A 158 19.45 -1.48 3.04
N GLN A 159 18.46 -2.34 2.96
CA GLN A 159 18.61 -3.72 2.55
C GLN A 159 18.22 -3.98 1.10
N HIS A 160 17.23 -3.24 0.60
CA HIS A 160 16.64 -3.49 -0.72
C HIS A 160 16.53 -2.21 -1.54
N PRO A 161 16.71 -2.27 -2.87
CA PRO A 161 16.22 -1.25 -3.78
C PRO A 161 14.70 -1.13 -3.62
N ILE A 162 14.22 0.10 -3.46
CA ILE A 162 12.79 0.40 -3.25
C ILE A 162 12.29 1.33 -4.35
N HIS A 163 11.18 0.91 -4.99
CA HIS A 163 10.33 1.76 -5.82
C HIS A 163 9.01 1.98 -5.11
N LEU A 164 8.68 3.23 -4.79
CA LEU A 164 7.43 3.58 -4.14
C LEU A 164 6.56 4.39 -5.10
N ILE A 165 5.28 4.02 -5.22
CA ILE A 165 4.29 4.70 -6.05
C ILE A 165 3.30 5.45 -5.16
N GLN A 166 3.12 6.76 -5.43
CA GLN A 166 2.14 7.61 -4.78
C GLN A 166 1.18 8.22 -5.79
N VAL A 167 -0.13 8.18 -5.52
CA VAL A 167 -1.13 8.92 -6.30
C VAL A 167 -1.33 10.29 -5.65
N ALA A 168 -0.60 11.27 -6.19
CA ALA A 168 -0.62 12.66 -5.70
C ALA A 168 -1.86 13.43 -6.14
N GLY A 169 -2.45 13.05 -7.28
CA GLY A 169 -3.54 13.80 -7.90
C GLY A 169 -3.07 15.09 -8.60
N GLY A 170 -4.01 15.86 -9.09
CA GLY A 170 -3.74 17.20 -9.65
C GLY A 170 -3.84 17.32 -11.17
N ALA A 171 -3.69 16.23 -11.94
CA ALA A 171 -3.93 16.26 -13.38
C ALA A 171 -5.39 16.63 -13.70
N THR A 172 -5.60 17.32 -14.83
CA THR A 172 -6.95 17.72 -15.24
C THR A 172 -7.69 16.53 -15.86
N MET A 173 -8.89 16.25 -15.36
CA MET A 173 -9.79 15.23 -15.91
C MET A 173 -10.45 15.73 -17.20
N ALA A 174 -10.80 14.83 -18.10
CA ALA A 174 -11.48 15.15 -19.35
C ALA A 174 -12.85 15.82 -19.12
N ALA A 175 -13.54 15.45 -18.03
CA ALA A 175 -14.80 16.06 -17.61
C ALA A 175 -14.62 17.43 -16.91
N GLY A 176 -13.38 17.89 -16.72
CA GLY A 176 -13.03 19.07 -15.95
C GLY A 176 -12.79 18.79 -14.47
N GLY A 177 -12.07 19.68 -13.79
CA GLY A 177 -11.59 19.49 -12.44
C GLY A 177 -10.27 18.71 -12.38
N ALA A 178 -9.74 18.52 -11.18
CA ALA A 178 -8.50 17.80 -10.96
C ALA A 178 -8.75 16.40 -10.43
N PHE A 179 -7.89 15.45 -10.79
CA PHE A 179 -7.83 14.14 -10.13
C PHE A 179 -7.60 14.33 -8.64
N PRO A 180 -8.35 13.67 -7.78
CA PRO A 180 -8.07 13.68 -6.35
C PRO A 180 -6.76 12.94 -6.05
N SER A 181 -6.13 13.28 -4.94
CA SER A 181 -5.11 12.43 -4.34
C SER A 181 -5.72 11.10 -3.89
N ASP A 182 -4.88 10.13 -3.51
CA ASP A 182 -5.35 8.88 -2.92
C ASP A 182 -6.33 9.14 -1.76
N GLN A 183 -7.53 8.57 -1.85
CA GLN A 183 -8.62 8.76 -0.89
C GLN A 183 -8.64 7.67 0.20
N VAL A 184 -7.87 6.60 0.02
CA VAL A 184 -7.78 5.46 0.94
C VAL A 184 -6.55 5.60 1.82
N VAL A 185 -5.36 5.64 1.22
CA VAL A 185 -4.12 5.96 1.93
C VAL A 185 -3.75 7.42 1.65
N PRO A 186 -3.91 8.31 2.62
CA PRO A 186 -3.63 9.73 2.42
C PRO A 186 -2.15 9.95 2.13
N ASN A 187 -1.84 10.86 1.21
CA ASN A 187 -0.46 11.18 0.81
C ASN A 187 0.43 11.58 2.01
N SER A 188 -0.16 12.12 3.06
CA SER A 188 0.58 12.44 4.30
C SER A 188 1.15 11.19 4.99
N ALA A 189 0.50 10.02 4.86
CA ALA A 189 0.98 8.76 5.40
C ALA A 189 2.07 8.14 4.50
N THR A 190 1.92 8.25 3.18
CA THR A 190 2.92 7.82 2.20
C THR A 190 4.18 8.69 2.31
N GLN A 191 4.02 10.02 2.43
CA GLN A 191 5.14 10.95 2.56
C GLN A 191 5.99 10.66 3.80
N ARG A 192 5.40 10.20 4.90
CA ARG A 192 6.16 9.81 6.09
C ARG A 192 7.11 8.63 5.80
N LEU A 193 6.67 7.64 5.01
CA LEU A 193 7.56 6.55 4.58
C LEU A 193 8.66 7.06 3.66
N ILE A 194 8.33 7.93 2.70
CA ILE A 194 9.30 8.57 1.80
C ILE A 194 10.38 9.29 2.62
N ASP A 195 9.96 10.09 3.61
CA ASP A 195 10.86 10.89 4.43
C ASP A 195 11.80 10.02 5.29
N VAL A 196 11.26 9.02 6.01
CA VAL A 196 12.07 8.16 6.87
C VAL A 196 12.94 7.18 6.08
N GLY A 197 12.49 6.77 4.90
CA GLY A 197 13.25 5.92 3.98
C GLY A 197 14.31 6.67 3.18
N GLY A 198 14.26 8.00 3.18
CA GLY A 198 15.19 8.84 2.40
C GLY A 198 15.03 8.68 0.89
N LEU A 199 13.81 8.37 0.42
CA LEU A 199 13.55 8.13 -1.00
C LEU A 199 13.68 9.42 -1.82
N THR A 200 14.24 9.28 -3.02
CA THR A 200 14.39 10.38 -3.98
C THR A 200 13.27 10.34 -5.03
N GLN A 201 12.63 11.48 -5.30
CA GLN A 201 11.64 11.56 -6.36
C GLN A 201 12.30 11.38 -7.74
N VAL A 202 11.69 10.54 -8.56
CA VAL A 202 12.09 10.36 -9.96
C VAL A 202 11.07 11.04 -10.87
N HIS A 203 11.59 11.80 -11.83
CA HIS A 203 10.83 12.47 -12.87
C HIS A 203 11.18 11.91 -14.26
N PRO A 204 10.35 12.12 -15.29
CA PRO A 204 10.69 11.75 -16.65
C PRO A 204 12.06 12.34 -17.08
N PRO A 205 12.90 11.60 -17.78
CA PRO A 205 12.69 10.26 -18.37
C PRO A 205 13.00 9.08 -17.47
N GLY A 206 13.10 9.27 -16.16
CA GLY A 206 13.39 8.22 -15.20
C GLY A 206 14.79 8.31 -14.60
N ALA A 207 15.18 7.28 -13.88
CA ALA A 207 16.48 7.13 -13.26
C ALA A 207 17.17 5.84 -13.75
N ALA A 208 18.48 5.92 -13.94
CA ALA A 208 19.32 4.76 -14.23
C ALA A 208 20.68 4.94 -13.55
N GLY A 209 21.17 3.88 -12.95
CA GLY A 209 22.44 3.91 -12.23
C GLY A 209 23.16 2.57 -12.26
N THR A 210 24.35 2.55 -11.69
CA THR A 210 25.12 1.32 -11.42
C THR A 210 24.90 0.84 -9.98
N THR A 211 24.24 1.65 -9.17
CA THR A 211 23.85 1.34 -7.79
C THR A 211 22.34 1.15 -7.71
N PRO A 212 21.87 0.32 -6.80
CA PRO A 212 20.45 0.20 -6.49
C PRO A 212 19.82 1.55 -6.15
N LEU A 213 18.52 1.72 -6.47
CA LEU A 213 17.78 2.97 -6.31
C LEU A 213 16.80 2.85 -5.14
N GLU A 214 16.74 3.90 -4.32
CA GLU A 214 15.69 4.14 -3.32
C GLU A 214 14.89 5.35 -3.80
N VAL A 215 13.76 5.08 -4.48
CA VAL A 215 13.06 6.11 -5.25
C VAL A 215 11.55 6.05 -5.12
N PHE A 216 10.90 7.17 -5.42
CA PHE A 216 9.45 7.22 -5.56
C PHE A 216 9.01 8.01 -6.78
N VAL A 217 7.81 7.71 -7.27
CA VAL A 217 7.16 8.40 -8.38
C VAL A 217 5.79 8.92 -7.93
N ASN A 218 5.52 10.19 -8.25
CA ASN A 218 4.23 10.82 -8.04
C ASN A 218 3.37 10.71 -9.29
N PHE A 219 2.19 10.12 -9.15
CA PHE A 219 1.17 10.05 -10.17
C PHE A 219 0.16 11.16 -9.96
N THR A 220 0.02 12.04 -10.95
CA THR A 220 -0.94 13.16 -10.93
C THR A 220 -2.34 12.73 -11.37
N ALA A 221 -2.47 11.56 -11.97
CA ALA A 221 -3.72 10.91 -12.33
C ALA A 221 -3.75 9.47 -11.77
N GLY A 222 -4.94 8.95 -11.59
CA GLY A 222 -5.15 7.62 -11.03
C GLY A 222 -6.00 7.64 -9.77
N SER A 223 -6.12 6.48 -9.16
CA SER A 223 -6.82 6.24 -7.90
C SER A 223 -6.03 5.25 -7.04
N HIS A 224 -6.50 4.97 -5.84
CA HIS A 224 -5.88 3.98 -4.96
C HIS A 224 -5.66 2.61 -5.62
N GLY A 225 -6.59 2.18 -6.48
CA GLY A 225 -6.52 0.88 -7.17
C GLY A 225 -5.77 0.88 -8.49
N SER A 226 -5.22 2.01 -8.95
CA SER A 226 -4.81 2.17 -10.36
C SER A 226 -3.68 1.25 -10.83
N ILE A 227 -2.86 0.70 -9.95
CA ILE A 227 -1.88 -0.31 -10.37
C ILE A 227 -2.55 -1.60 -10.90
N LEU A 228 -3.80 -1.87 -10.49
CA LEU A 228 -4.60 -3.05 -10.85
C LEU A 228 -5.82 -2.71 -11.72
N ASP A 229 -6.33 -1.48 -11.61
CA ASP A 229 -7.59 -1.05 -12.25
C ASP A 229 -7.38 0.17 -13.16
N PRO A 230 -7.42 -0.02 -14.48
CA PRO A 230 -7.26 1.06 -15.45
C PRO A 230 -8.47 1.99 -15.54
N THR A 231 -9.54 1.73 -14.79
CA THR A 231 -10.78 2.53 -14.84
C THR A 231 -10.87 3.60 -13.77
N CYS A 232 -9.94 3.64 -12.80
CA CYS A 232 -9.99 4.46 -11.58
C CYS A 232 -11.29 4.25 -10.76
N GLY A 233 -11.84 3.04 -10.78
CA GLY A 233 -13.07 2.71 -10.05
C GLY A 233 -14.36 3.19 -10.72
N VAL A 234 -14.33 3.58 -12.01
CA VAL A 234 -15.55 3.89 -12.76
C VAL A 234 -16.38 2.62 -12.92
N PRO A 235 -17.68 2.63 -12.52
CA PRO A 235 -18.53 1.47 -12.65
C PRO A 235 -18.66 0.97 -14.09
N ALA A 236 -18.94 -0.32 -14.26
CA ALA A 236 -19.17 -0.94 -15.57
C ALA A 236 -20.24 -0.17 -16.38
N GLY A 237 -19.89 0.24 -17.60
CA GLY A 237 -20.74 1.05 -18.47
C GLY A 237 -20.54 2.57 -18.35
N GLY A 238 -19.75 3.04 -17.38
CA GLY A 238 -19.26 4.43 -17.33
C GLY A 238 -18.13 4.68 -18.31
N THR A 239 -17.79 5.93 -18.56
CA THR A 239 -16.63 6.30 -19.38
C THR A 239 -15.43 6.56 -18.50
N PRO A 240 -14.39 5.67 -18.51
CA PRO A 240 -13.18 5.91 -17.74
C PRO A 240 -12.45 7.16 -18.23
N GLU A 241 -11.78 7.85 -17.32
CA GLU A 241 -10.86 8.93 -17.66
C GLU A 241 -9.66 8.37 -18.45
N PRO A 242 -9.28 8.97 -19.58
CA PRO A 242 -8.19 8.45 -20.43
C PRO A 242 -6.86 8.29 -19.69
N LEU A 243 -6.58 9.17 -18.72
CA LEU A 243 -5.35 9.12 -17.92
C LEU A 243 -5.30 7.97 -16.93
N CYS A 244 -6.44 7.33 -16.60
CA CYS A 244 -6.47 6.19 -15.70
C CYS A 244 -5.74 4.97 -16.27
N ALA A 245 -6.06 4.62 -17.52
CA ALA A 245 -5.39 3.50 -18.21
C ALA A 245 -3.89 3.79 -18.43
N ALA A 246 -3.55 5.05 -18.74
CA ALA A 246 -2.17 5.47 -18.88
C ALA A 246 -1.40 5.35 -17.54
N ALA A 247 -2.01 5.77 -16.44
CA ALA A 247 -1.42 5.62 -15.09
C ALA A 247 -1.19 4.15 -14.74
N THR A 248 -2.17 3.28 -14.98
CA THR A 248 -2.02 1.83 -14.75
C THR A 248 -0.86 1.24 -15.55
N THR A 249 -0.82 1.56 -16.86
CA THR A 249 0.24 1.06 -17.76
C THR A 249 1.62 1.52 -17.28
N GLU A 250 1.74 2.78 -16.88
CA GLU A 250 3.00 3.35 -16.40
C GLU A 250 3.44 2.69 -15.08
N MET A 251 2.56 2.61 -14.08
CA MET A 251 2.84 1.94 -12.79
C MET A 251 3.33 0.51 -12.97
N GLN A 252 2.69 -0.24 -13.87
CA GLN A 252 3.07 -1.62 -14.18
C GLN A 252 4.40 -1.69 -14.93
N THR A 253 4.62 -0.80 -15.90
CA THR A 253 5.87 -0.73 -16.68
C THR A 253 7.06 -0.40 -15.77
N GLU A 254 6.93 0.60 -14.92
CA GLU A 254 7.93 0.96 -13.91
C GLU A 254 8.26 -0.21 -12.99
N SER A 255 7.23 -0.88 -12.46
CA SER A 255 7.37 -2.00 -11.53
C SER A 255 8.13 -3.17 -12.16
N VAL A 256 7.77 -3.53 -13.40
CA VAL A 256 8.45 -4.60 -14.15
C VAL A 256 9.88 -4.23 -14.49
N ALA A 257 10.13 -3.03 -14.99
CA ALA A 257 11.47 -2.57 -15.33
C ALA A 257 12.39 -2.53 -14.10
N PHE A 258 11.87 -2.05 -12.97
CA PHE A 258 12.60 -2.00 -11.71
C PHE A 258 13.01 -3.40 -11.23
N ALA A 259 12.07 -4.35 -11.26
CA ALA A 259 12.33 -5.74 -10.90
C ALA A 259 13.37 -6.38 -11.84
N LEU A 260 13.18 -6.30 -13.16
CA LEU A 260 14.07 -6.92 -14.14
C LEU A 260 15.50 -6.38 -14.12
N THR A 261 15.71 -5.19 -13.63
CA THR A 261 17.04 -4.55 -13.52
C THR A 261 17.62 -4.63 -12.11
N ASN A 262 17.02 -5.42 -11.22
CA ASN A 262 17.41 -5.49 -9.81
C ASN A 262 17.50 -4.09 -9.15
N GLY A 263 16.54 -3.21 -9.47
CA GLY A 263 16.44 -1.89 -8.89
C GLY A 263 17.45 -0.86 -9.38
N THR A 264 18.16 -1.10 -10.48
CA THR A 264 19.14 -0.15 -11.00
C THR A 264 18.58 0.80 -12.07
N GLN A 265 17.39 0.53 -12.58
CA GLN A 265 16.74 1.36 -13.57
C GLN A 265 15.24 1.53 -13.26
N LEU A 266 14.76 2.74 -13.40
CA LEU A 266 13.35 3.10 -13.34
C LEU A 266 13.04 4.05 -14.49
N PRO A 267 12.62 3.54 -15.67
CA PRO A 267 12.15 4.39 -16.74
C PRO A 267 10.81 5.02 -16.33
N VAL A 268 10.69 6.33 -16.52
CA VAL A 268 9.45 7.07 -16.25
C VAL A 268 9.08 7.81 -17.52
N SER A 269 7.87 7.56 -18.04
CA SER A 269 7.45 8.22 -19.27
C SER A 269 7.14 9.71 -19.06
N ALA A 270 7.35 10.51 -20.10
CA ALA A 270 7.00 11.95 -20.08
C ALA A 270 5.49 12.19 -20.26
N LEU A 271 4.65 11.20 -20.03
CA LEU A 271 3.21 11.29 -20.22
C LEU A 271 2.51 11.92 -19.00
N ALA A 272 1.35 12.48 -19.28
CA ALA A 272 0.57 13.28 -18.33
C ALA A 272 0.18 12.63 -16.97
N PRO A 273 0.20 11.31 -16.73
CA PRO A 273 -0.13 10.82 -15.39
C PRO A 273 1.00 10.98 -14.36
N VAL A 274 2.22 11.38 -14.77
CA VAL A 274 3.40 11.44 -13.88
C VAL A 274 3.89 12.88 -13.72
N GLN A 275 4.42 13.20 -12.53
CA GLN A 275 5.02 14.51 -12.22
C GLN A 275 6.51 14.38 -11.89
#